data_6b33894413adf8a62e2e711d1323eb42
#
_entry.id   6b33894413adf8a62e2e711d1323eb42
#
_cell.length_a   1.000
_cell.length_b   1.000
_cell.length_c   1.000
_cell.angle_alpha   90.00
_cell.angle_beta   90.00
_cell.angle_gamma   90.00
#
_symmetry.space_group_name_H-M   'P 1'
#
loop_
_entity.id
_entity.type
_entity.pdbx_description
1 polymer ?
#
loop_
_entity_poly.entity_id
_entity_poly.type
_entity_poly.pdbx_seq_one_letter_code
_entity_poly.pdbx_strand_id
1 'polypeptide(L)'
;PIKLRLRTVTMDKVSEIGVLAKWLYAGTPLWSKGVADRIDAFFEEIAENINVEPQNMAAGVRSVVEDVFRKQIRVYTPRGESIDLGQGATPIDFAYAIHTGLGNQTHAAYVNDLFFPLNKSLRDGDQVRIVKKMKAQPQRAWLVEDLGYMTTNYARAHARRWFRRLPYHLAVFEGKQLVQDELDILGMPDFSHL
;
A
#
# COMPACT_ATOMS: atom_id res chain seq x y z
N PRO A 1 -13.98 -9.48 46.83
CA PRO A 1 -12.63 -8.98 46.50
C PRO A 1 -12.70 -8.21 45.18
N ILE A 2 -12.33 -6.93 45.24
CA ILE A 2 -12.24 -6.06 44.03
C ILE A 2 -10.88 -6.34 43.39
N LYS A 3 -10.89 -6.75 42.11
CA LYS A 3 -9.65 -6.90 41.35
C LYS A 3 -9.41 -5.60 40.57
N LEU A 4 -8.43 -4.82 41.01
CA LEU A 4 -7.94 -3.65 40.28
C LEU A 4 -6.85 -4.09 39.30
N ARG A 5 -7.00 -3.73 38.02
CA ARG A 5 -5.95 -3.87 37.01
C ARG A 5 -5.47 -2.48 36.62
N LEU A 6 -4.24 -2.16 37.01
CA LEU A 6 -3.57 -0.93 36.55
C LEU A 6 -2.94 -1.20 35.19
N ARG A 7 -3.23 -0.33 34.23
CA ARG A 7 -2.65 -0.36 32.87
C ARG A 7 -2.08 1.00 32.53
N THR A 8 -0.98 1.05 31.82
CA THR A 8 -0.53 2.28 31.18
C THR A 8 -1.43 2.58 29.97
N VAL A 9 -1.48 3.84 29.52
CA VAL A 9 -2.24 4.25 28.30
C VAL A 9 -1.80 3.40 27.10
N THR A 10 -0.53 3.07 27.02
CA THR A 10 0.02 2.20 25.97
C THR A 10 -0.49 0.76 26.09
N MET A 11 -0.51 0.20 27.30
CA MET A 11 -1.03 -1.15 27.57
C MET A 11 -2.55 -1.24 27.29
N ASP A 12 -3.27 -0.16 27.52
CA ASP A 12 -4.72 -0.11 27.27
C ASP A 12 -5.01 -0.11 25.78
N LYS A 13 -4.36 0.78 25.01
CA LYS A 13 -4.42 0.78 23.55
C LYS A 13 -4.08 -0.58 22.93
N VAL A 14 -3.08 -1.27 23.49
CA VAL A 14 -2.66 -2.58 23.04
C VAL A 14 -3.64 -3.68 23.42
N SER A 15 -4.31 -3.58 24.58
CA SER A 15 -5.35 -4.55 25.00
C SER A 15 -6.60 -4.48 24.13
N GLU A 16 -6.90 -3.33 23.53
CA GLU A 16 -7.97 -3.15 22.55
C GLU A 16 -7.65 -3.82 21.20
N ILE A 17 -6.38 -3.92 20.84
CA ILE A 17 -5.89 -4.49 19.58
C ILE A 17 -5.81 -6.05 19.62
N GLY A 18 -5.95 -6.67 20.81
CA GLY A 18 -6.05 -8.12 20.98
C GLY A 18 -4.76 -8.90 20.71
N VAL A 19 -4.84 -9.97 19.91
CA VAL A 19 -3.72 -10.91 19.65
C VAL A 19 -2.49 -10.22 19.03
N LEU A 20 -2.69 -9.18 18.22
CA LEU A 20 -1.60 -8.39 17.61
C LEU A 20 -0.76 -7.64 18.66
N ALA A 21 -1.36 -7.35 19.81
CA ALA A 21 -0.69 -6.68 20.92
C ALA A 21 0.51 -7.48 21.48
N LYS A 22 0.36 -8.79 21.56
CA LYS A 22 1.42 -9.67 22.09
C LYS A 22 2.69 -9.60 21.22
N TRP A 23 2.53 -9.30 19.96
CA TRP A 23 3.61 -9.20 18.99
C TRP A 23 4.37 -7.87 19.08
N LEU A 24 3.67 -6.79 19.41
CA LEU A 24 4.27 -5.46 19.61
C LEU A 24 5.13 -5.41 20.90
N TYR A 25 4.83 -6.26 21.91
CA TYR A 25 5.52 -6.26 23.20
C TYR A 25 6.58 -7.34 23.39
N ALA A 26 6.67 -8.31 22.52
CA ALA A 26 7.59 -9.44 22.70
C ALA A 26 9.09 -9.06 22.64
N GLY A 27 9.40 -7.77 22.45
CA GLY A 27 10.78 -7.21 22.60
C GLY A 27 11.83 -7.82 21.66
N THR A 28 11.47 -8.82 20.90
CA THR A 28 12.31 -9.40 19.85
C THR A 28 11.85 -8.83 18.52
N PRO A 29 12.73 -8.22 17.73
CA PRO A 29 12.41 -7.81 16.37
C PRO A 29 12.26 -9.08 15.52
N LEU A 30 11.12 -9.76 15.65
CA LEU A 30 10.73 -10.86 14.75
C LEU A 30 10.41 -10.34 13.34
N TRP A 31 10.39 -9.01 13.18
CA TRP A 31 10.06 -8.37 11.92
C TRP A 31 11.11 -7.34 11.50
N SER A 32 11.36 -7.28 10.23
CA SER A 32 12.05 -6.14 9.63
C SER A 32 11.25 -4.85 9.88
N LYS A 33 11.95 -3.71 9.94
CA LYS A 33 11.34 -2.38 10.08
C LYS A 33 10.15 -2.20 9.11
N GLY A 34 10.24 -2.73 7.90
CA GLY A 34 9.19 -2.65 6.91
C GLY A 34 7.89 -3.40 7.26
N VAL A 35 7.92 -4.37 8.18
CA VAL A 35 6.70 -5.05 8.68
C VAL A 35 6.03 -4.19 9.75
N ALA A 36 6.80 -3.60 10.66
CA ALA A 36 6.27 -2.67 11.66
C ALA A 36 5.58 -1.48 10.98
N ASP A 37 6.24 -0.85 10.02
CA ASP A 37 5.69 0.28 9.27
C ASP A 37 4.37 -0.08 8.54
N ARG A 38 4.23 -1.33 8.06
CA ARG A 38 2.99 -1.83 7.43
C ARG A 38 1.86 -2.03 8.42
N ILE A 39 2.18 -2.52 9.60
CA ILE A 39 1.21 -2.70 10.69
C ILE A 39 0.71 -1.33 11.16
N ASP A 40 1.61 -0.38 11.36
CA ASP A 40 1.26 0.98 11.77
C ASP A 40 0.38 1.67 10.73
N ALA A 41 0.71 1.56 9.44
CA ALA A 41 -0.11 2.12 8.35
C ALA A 41 -1.52 1.49 8.29
N PHE A 42 -1.64 0.21 8.58
CA PHE A 42 -2.93 -0.47 8.65
C PHE A 42 -3.78 0.05 9.83
N PHE A 43 -3.17 0.25 11.00
CA PHE A 43 -3.88 0.82 12.15
C PHE A 43 -4.29 2.27 11.93
N GLU A 44 -3.45 3.06 11.25
CA GLU A 44 -3.83 4.42 10.85
C GLU A 44 -5.04 4.40 9.89
N GLU A 45 -5.07 3.45 8.94
CA GLU A 45 -6.20 3.30 8.02
C GLU A 45 -7.51 2.94 8.74
N ILE A 46 -7.44 2.05 9.75
CA ILE A 46 -8.58 1.71 10.59
C ILE A 46 -9.02 2.93 11.42
N ALA A 47 -8.08 3.64 12.02
CA ALA A 47 -8.38 4.79 12.87
C ALA A 47 -9.03 5.95 12.08
N GLU A 48 -8.65 6.15 10.83
CA GLU A 48 -9.26 7.14 9.93
C GLU A 48 -10.68 6.74 9.48
N ASN A 49 -11.02 5.44 9.51
CA ASN A 49 -12.31 4.91 9.08
C ASN A 49 -13.14 4.41 10.28
N ILE A 50 -13.53 5.32 11.19
CA ILE A 50 -14.27 5.02 12.43
C ILE A 50 -15.61 4.26 12.21
N ASN A 51 -16.10 4.17 10.97
CA ASN A 51 -17.31 3.46 10.57
C ASN A 51 -17.06 2.14 9.84
N VAL A 52 -15.90 1.50 10.05
CA VAL A 52 -15.61 0.21 9.41
C VAL A 52 -16.43 -0.89 10.08
N GLU A 53 -17.28 -1.55 9.32
CA GLU A 53 -18.00 -2.74 9.80
C GLU A 53 -17.01 -3.83 10.26
N PRO A 54 -17.33 -4.62 11.32
CA PRO A 54 -16.44 -5.66 11.86
C PRO A 54 -15.94 -6.67 10.81
N GLN A 55 -16.73 -6.90 9.76
CA GLN A 55 -16.37 -7.80 8.65
C GLN A 55 -15.22 -7.24 7.82
N ASN A 56 -15.21 -5.93 7.58
CA ASN A 56 -14.15 -5.25 6.85
C ASN A 56 -12.85 -5.17 7.67
N MET A 57 -12.96 -5.04 8.99
CA MET A 57 -11.82 -5.10 9.90
C MET A 57 -11.15 -6.48 9.88
N ALA A 58 -11.93 -7.56 9.94
CA ALA A 58 -11.40 -8.92 9.89
C ALA A 58 -10.70 -9.23 8.55
N ALA A 59 -11.25 -8.74 7.43
CA ALA A 59 -10.64 -8.84 6.11
C ALA A 59 -9.31 -8.05 6.04
N GLY A 60 -9.27 -6.84 6.59
CA GLY A 60 -8.06 -6.03 6.66
C GLY A 60 -6.96 -6.67 7.52
N VAL A 61 -7.30 -7.21 8.70
CA VAL A 61 -6.33 -7.95 9.54
C VAL A 61 -5.79 -9.17 8.80
N ARG A 62 -6.65 -9.95 8.14
CA ARG A 62 -6.23 -11.11 7.35
C ARG A 62 -5.24 -10.70 6.26
N SER A 63 -5.51 -9.63 5.56
CA SER A 63 -4.70 -9.10 4.47
C SER A 63 -3.28 -8.69 4.94
N VAL A 64 -3.18 -8.04 6.11
CA VAL A 64 -1.86 -7.71 6.72
C VAL A 64 -1.13 -8.97 7.15
N VAL A 65 -1.83 -9.93 7.75
CA VAL A 65 -1.26 -11.22 8.16
C VAL A 65 -0.72 -11.97 6.93
N GLU A 66 -1.48 -12.02 5.85
CA GLU A 66 -1.05 -12.65 4.59
C GLU A 66 0.21 -11.97 4.02
N ASP A 67 0.30 -10.65 4.04
CA ASP A 67 1.49 -9.93 3.57
C ASP A 67 2.72 -10.21 4.45
N VAL A 68 2.52 -10.40 5.75
CA VAL A 68 3.59 -10.71 6.70
C VAL A 68 4.12 -12.14 6.53
N PHE A 69 3.22 -13.12 6.28
CA PHE A 69 3.59 -14.53 6.13
C PHE A 69 3.99 -14.93 4.71
N ARG A 70 3.85 -14.05 3.73
CA ARG A 70 4.39 -14.31 2.39
C ARG A 70 5.90 -14.52 2.45
N LYS A 71 6.40 -15.46 1.64
CA LYS A 71 7.84 -15.61 1.44
C LYS A 71 8.42 -14.25 1.03
N GLN A 72 9.42 -13.79 1.75
CA GLN A 72 10.02 -12.48 1.51
C GLN A 72 11.15 -12.58 0.50
N ILE A 73 11.32 -11.53 -0.27
CA ILE A 73 12.47 -11.26 -1.13
C ILE A 73 13.18 -10.03 -0.58
N ARG A 74 14.49 -9.98 -0.73
CA ARG A 74 15.31 -8.83 -0.38
C ARG A 74 15.74 -8.11 -1.63
N VAL A 75 15.41 -6.84 -1.71
CA VAL A 75 15.67 -5.98 -2.86
C VAL A 75 16.53 -4.80 -2.40
N TYR A 76 17.39 -4.29 -3.27
CA TYR A 76 18.37 -3.27 -2.89
C TYR A 76 18.09 -1.94 -3.59
N THR A 77 18.29 -0.84 -2.89
CA THR A 77 18.38 0.48 -3.50
C THR A 77 19.74 0.65 -4.21
N PRO A 78 19.90 1.64 -5.10
CA PRO A 78 21.22 1.92 -5.72
C PRO A 78 22.31 2.31 -4.69
N ARG A 79 21.91 2.68 -3.47
CA ARG A 79 22.84 2.98 -2.35
C ARG A 79 23.23 1.74 -1.55
N GLY A 80 22.70 0.57 -1.90
CA GLY A 80 22.96 -0.69 -1.21
C GLY A 80 22.07 -0.92 0.03
N GLU A 81 21.06 -0.08 0.29
CA GLU A 81 20.10 -0.31 1.36
C GLU A 81 19.17 -1.45 0.98
N SER A 82 18.96 -2.40 1.89
CA SER A 82 18.07 -3.54 1.66
C SER A 82 16.65 -3.26 2.13
N ILE A 83 15.68 -3.64 1.31
CA ILE A 83 14.25 -3.56 1.59
C ILE A 83 13.67 -4.97 1.45
N ASP A 84 13.06 -5.46 2.53
CA ASP A 84 12.35 -6.75 2.50
C ASP A 84 10.92 -6.55 2.01
N LEU A 85 10.52 -7.29 0.98
CA LEU A 85 9.21 -7.25 0.35
C LEU A 85 8.60 -8.66 0.27
N GLY A 86 7.28 -8.75 0.21
CA GLY A 86 6.61 -10.01 -0.09
C GLY A 86 6.96 -10.51 -1.50
N GLN A 87 7.09 -11.82 -1.67
CA GLN A 87 7.29 -12.42 -2.98
C GLN A 87 6.17 -12.00 -3.94
N GLY A 88 6.52 -11.60 -5.14
CA GLY A 88 5.59 -11.07 -6.13
C GLY A 88 5.49 -9.53 -6.12
N ALA A 89 6.14 -8.84 -5.17
CA ALA A 89 6.16 -7.38 -5.13
C ALA A 89 6.73 -6.76 -6.39
N THR A 90 6.20 -5.61 -6.76
CA THR A 90 6.52 -4.86 -7.97
C THR A 90 7.42 -3.65 -7.67
N PRO A 91 7.97 -2.96 -8.68
CA PRO A 91 8.67 -1.70 -8.46
C PRO A 91 7.82 -0.61 -7.79
N ILE A 92 6.50 -0.62 -7.97
CA ILE A 92 5.59 0.32 -7.29
C ILE A 92 5.52 -0.03 -5.81
N ASP A 93 5.35 -1.32 -5.47
CA ASP A 93 5.37 -1.78 -4.07
C ASP A 93 6.69 -1.39 -3.38
N PHE A 94 7.82 -1.57 -4.07
CA PHE A 94 9.13 -1.16 -3.60
C PHE A 94 9.22 0.35 -3.34
N ALA A 95 8.70 1.16 -4.27
CA ALA A 95 8.72 2.62 -4.12
C ALA A 95 7.90 3.09 -2.90
N TYR A 96 6.72 2.50 -2.68
CA TYR A 96 5.91 2.79 -1.50
C TYR A 96 6.55 2.29 -0.21
N ALA A 97 7.25 1.15 -0.24
CA ALA A 97 7.96 0.61 0.92
C ALA A 97 9.12 1.53 1.37
N ILE A 98 9.74 2.27 0.44
CA ILE A 98 10.75 3.28 0.79
C ILE A 98 10.09 4.53 1.38
N HIS A 99 9.14 5.11 0.65
CA HIS A 99 8.46 6.33 1.07
C HIS A 99 7.22 6.58 0.21
N THR A 100 6.10 6.94 0.84
CA THR A 100 4.82 7.23 0.16
C THR A 100 4.95 8.27 -0.96
N GLY A 101 5.74 9.33 -0.74
CA GLY A 101 5.98 10.35 -1.77
C GLY A 101 6.73 9.81 -2.99
N LEU A 102 7.65 8.85 -2.81
CA LEU A 102 8.31 8.18 -3.91
C LEU A 102 7.33 7.30 -4.69
N GLY A 103 6.50 6.51 -3.96
CA GLY A 103 5.44 5.71 -4.56
C GLY A 103 4.49 6.54 -5.41
N ASN A 104 3.97 7.65 -4.86
CA ASN A 104 3.07 8.55 -5.58
C ASN A 104 3.68 9.16 -6.84
N GLN A 105 5.00 9.42 -6.85
CA GLN A 105 5.72 10.07 -7.95
C GLN A 105 6.43 9.09 -8.88
N THR A 106 6.21 7.79 -8.71
CA THR A 106 6.83 6.75 -9.55
C THR A 106 6.40 6.93 -11.01
N HIS A 107 7.38 7.04 -11.89
CA HIS A 107 7.17 7.18 -13.33
C HIS A 107 7.73 5.99 -14.12
N ALA A 108 8.91 5.53 -13.75
CA ALA A 108 9.57 4.38 -14.36
C ALA A 108 10.47 3.69 -13.34
N ALA A 109 10.89 2.48 -13.66
CA ALA A 109 11.85 1.72 -12.86
C ALA A 109 12.93 1.11 -13.72
N TYR A 110 14.12 0.97 -13.13
CA TYR A 110 15.22 0.18 -13.64
C TYR A 110 15.56 -0.87 -12.61
N VAL A 111 15.73 -2.10 -13.08
CA VAL A 111 16.17 -3.23 -12.26
C VAL A 111 17.47 -3.74 -12.85
N ASN A 112 18.52 -3.78 -12.03
CA ASN A 112 19.87 -4.14 -12.46
C ASN A 112 20.31 -3.33 -13.69
N ASP A 113 20.03 -2.01 -13.65
CA ASP A 113 20.28 -1.01 -14.70
C ASP A 113 19.51 -1.18 -16.03
N LEU A 114 18.62 -2.16 -16.12
CA LEU A 114 17.75 -2.35 -17.27
C LEU A 114 16.36 -1.76 -17.01
N PHE A 115 15.75 -1.15 -18.03
CA PHE A 115 14.35 -0.69 -17.95
C PHE A 115 13.43 -1.84 -17.57
N PHE A 116 12.57 -1.63 -16.58
CA PHE A 116 11.72 -2.67 -16.03
C PHE A 116 10.27 -2.20 -15.92
N PRO A 117 9.31 -3.00 -16.41
CA PRO A 117 7.90 -2.67 -16.32
C PRO A 117 7.42 -2.56 -14.87
N LEU A 118 6.57 -1.57 -14.58
CA LEU A 118 6.09 -1.30 -13.23
C LEU A 118 5.16 -2.37 -12.66
N ASN A 119 4.60 -3.23 -13.51
CA ASN A 119 3.69 -4.32 -13.15
C ASN A 119 4.34 -5.71 -13.16
N LYS A 120 5.64 -5.80 -13.28
CA LYS A 120 6.35 -7.07 -13.17
C LYS A 120 6.93 -7.28 -11.78
N SER A 121 6.90 -8.53 -11.33
CA SER A 121 7.42 -8.94 -10.03
C SER A 121 8.94 -8.87 -9.97
N LEU A 122 9.44 -8.32 -8.88
CA LEU A 122 10.85 -8.29 -8.51
C LEU A 122 11.32 -9.65 -8.00
N ARG A 123 12.62 -9.88 -8.08
CA ARG A 123 13.29 -11.10 -7.60
C ARG A 123 14.20 -10.78 -6.41
N ASP A 124 14.49 -11.82 -5.64
CA ASP A 124 15.47 -11.72 -4.55
C ASP A 124 16.84 -11.32 -5.11
N GLY A 125 17.47 -10.34 -4.47
CA GLY A 125 18.76 -9.79 -4.88
C GLY A 125 18.70 -8.66 -5.92
N ASP A 126 17.54 -8.31 -6.47
CA ASP A 126 17.43 -7.24 -7.46
C ASP A 126 17.84 -5.89 -6.90
N GLN A 127 18.57 -5.10 -7.68
CA GLN A 127 18.86 -3.70 -7.42
C GLN A 127 17.86 -2.83 -8.19
N VAL A 128 17.04 -2.06 -7.46
CA VAL A 128 15.93 -1.31 -8.05
C VAL A 128 16.15 0.20 -7.92
N ARG A 129 16.10 0.88 -9.05
CA ARG A 129 16.16 2.34 -9.16
C ARG A 129 14.83 2.88 -9.66
N ILE A 130 14.15 3.65 -8.82
CA ILE A 130 12.89 4.31 -9.18
C ILE A 130 13.19 5.66 -9.81
N VAL A 131 12.55 5.94 -10.93
CA VAL A 131 12.55 7.25 -11.58
C VAL A 131 11.28 7.98 -11.16
N LYS A 132 11.45 9.08 -10.46
CA LYS A 132 10.34 9.95 -10.06
C LYS A 132 10.17 11.12 -11.06
N LYS A 133 8.94 11.56 -11.24
CA LYS A 133 8.61 12.77 -11.97
C LYS A 133 7.79 13.67 -11.06
N MET A 134 8.18 14.92 -10.85
CA MET A 134 7.59 15.84 -9.87
C MET A 134 6.08 16.02 -10.00
N LYS A 135 5.54 15.91 -11.20
CA LYS A 135 4.09 16.01 -11.48
C LYS A 135 3.41 14.66 -11.71
N ALA A 136 4.15 13.53 -11.53
CA ALA A 136 3.53 12.23 -11.63
C ALA A 136 2.60 12.02 -10.42
N GLN A 137 1.52 11.31 -10.68
CA GLN A 137 0.48 10.96 -9.72
C GLN A 137 0.20 9.47 -9.84
N PRO A 138 -0.28 8.82 -8.78
CA PRO A 138 -0.75 7.45 -8.88
C PRO A 138 -1.82 7.33 -9.95
N GLN A 139 -1.78 6.25 -10.71
CA GLN A 139 -2.78 5.96 -11.72
C GLN A 139 -3.84 5.02 -11.13
N ARG A 140 -5.11 5.22 -11.47
CA ARG A 140 -6.20 4.34 -11.01
C ARG A 140 -6.01 2.89 -11.47
N ALA A 141 -5.41 2.70 -12.66
CA ALA A 141 -5.02 1.40 -13.18
C ALA A 141 -4.12 0.60 -12.20
N TRP A 142 -3.33 1.27 -11.34
CA TRP A 142 -2.50 0.59 -10.36
C TRP A 142 -3.29 -0.15 -9.28
N LEU A 143 -4.55 0.27 -9.04
CA LEU A 143 -5.46 -0.35 -8.06
C LEU A 143 -6.25 -1.53 -8.64
N VAL A 144 -6.20 -1.73 -9.96
CA VAL A 144 -6.84 -2.86 -10.63
C VAL A 144 -5.96 -4.10 -10.43
N GLU A 145 -6.52 -5.14 -9.80
CA GLU A 145 -5.76 -6.34 -9.42
C GLU A 145 -5.20 -7.08 -10.63
N ASP A 146 -6.02 -7.25 -11.67
CA ASP A 146 -5.66 -8.00 -12.87
C ASP A 146 -4.48 -7.38 -13.65
N LEU A 147 -4.24 -6.08 -13.49
CA LEU A 147 -3.12 -5.41 -14.13
C LEU A 147 -1.80 -5.60 -13.38
N GLY A 148 -1.82 -6.10 -12.16
CA GLY A 148 -0.66 -6.53 -11.39
C GLY A 148 0.33 -5.43 -11.01
N TYR A 149 -0.09 -4.15 -11.00
CA TYR A 149 0.79 -3.03 -10.66
C TYR A 149 1.16 -2.97 -9.17
N MET A 150 0.20 -3.27 -8.30
CA MET A 150 0.39 -3.31 -6.85
C MET A 150 -0.07 -4.66 -6.32
N THR A 151 0.83 -5.37 -5.67
CA THR A 151 0.54 -6.70 -5.10
C THR A 151 0.46 -6.66 -3.58
N THR A 152 1.03 -5.61 -2.96
CA THR A 152 0.98 -5.44 -1.51
C THR A 152 -0.21 -4.60 -1.09
N ASN A 153 -0.86 -4.99 0.00
CA ASN A 153 -1.97 -4.21 0.58
C ASN A 153 -1.50 -2.85 1.08
N TYR A 154 -0.26 -2.76 1.55
CA TYR A 154 0.37 -1.51 1.97
C TYR A 154 0.38 -0.46 0.83
N ALA A 155 0.92 -0.81 -0.35
CA ALA A 155 0.95 0.11 -1.49
C ALA A 155 -0.46 0.51 -1.93
N ARG A 156 -1.39 -0.46 -2.00
CA ARG A 156 -2.80 -0.21 -2.36
C ARG A 156 -3.49 0.74 -1.39
N ALA A 157 -3.29 0.56 -0.07
CA ALA A 157 -3.86 1.43 0.95
C ALA A 157 -3.38 2.87 0.79
N HIS A 158 -2.07 3.07 0.60
CA HIS A 158 -1.49 4.40 0.38
C HIS A 158 -1.99 5.06 -0.90
N ALA A 159 -2.09 4.32 -2.00
CA ALA A 159 -2.64 4.83 -3.26
C ALA A 159 -4.13 5.20 -3.12
N ARG A 160 -4.95 4.35 -2.48
CA ARG A 160 -6.36 4.66 -2.18
C ARG A 160 -6.50 5.91 -1.33
N ARG A 161 -5.66 6.07 -0.29
CA ARG A 161 -5.63 7.27 0.56
C ARG A 161 -5.31 8.52 -0.26
N TRP A 162 -4.37 8.44 -1.20
CA TRP A 162 -4.06 9.55 -2.10
C TRP A 162 -5.30 9.96 -2.92
N PHE A 163 -6.01 9.02 -3.55
CA PHE A 163 -7.22 9.29 -4.34
C PHE A 163 -8.36 9.86 -3.48
N ARG A 164 -8.52 9.41 -2.23
CA ARG A 164 -9.53 9.98 -1.31
C ARG A 164 -9.27 11.44 -0.93
N ARG A 165 -8.00 11.88 -0.98
CA ARG A 165 -7.62 13.27 -0.67
C ARG A 165 -7.70 14.21 -1.88
N LEU A 166 -8.00 13.69 -3.05
CA LEU A 166 -8.21 14.53 -4.23
C LEU A 166 -9.39 15.48 -4.03
N PRO A 167 -9.24 16.77 -4.38
CA PRO A 167 -10.37 17.69 -4.42
C PRO A 167 -11.50 17.14 -5.28
N TYR A 168 -12.74 17.31 -4.81
CA TYR A 168 -13.93 16.76 -5.47
C TYR A 168 -14.00 17.07 -6.98
N HIS A 169 -13.71 18.32 -7.36
CA HIS A 169 -13.74 18.72 -8.77
C HIS A 169 -12.73 17.96 -9.64
N LEU A 170 -11.54 17.62 -9.11
CA LEU A 170 -10.56 16.80 -9.83
C LEU A 170 -11.01 15.35 -9.93
N ALA A 171 -11.58 14.79 -8.87
CA ALA A 171 -12.09 13.43 -8.88
C ALA A 171 -13.24 13.27 -9.89
N VAL A 172 -14.14 14.27 -9.99
CA VAL A 172 -15.22 14.30 -10.97
C VAL A 172 -14.67 14.43 -12.39
N PHE A 173 -13.68 15.30 -12.60
CA PHE A 173 -13.05 15.48 -13.92
C PHE A 173 -12.40 14.18 -14.41
N GLU A 174 -11.58 13.53 -13.55
CA GLU A 174 -10.98 12.24 -13.89
C GLU A 174 -12.03 11.15 -14.16
N GLY A 175 -13.09 11.10 -13.33
CA GLY A 175 -14.19 10.15 -13.53
C GLY A 175 -14.88 10.33 -14.87
N LYS A 176 -15.16 11.57 -15.27
CA LYS A 176 -15.75 11.87 -16.57
C LYS A 176 -14.85 11.44 -17.73
N GLN A 177 -13.54 11.68 -17.63
CA GLN A 177 -12.60 11.24 -18.66
C GLN A 177 -12.58 9.71 -18.81
N LEU A 178 -12.51 8.98 -17.70
CA LEU A 178 -12.54 7.51 -17.74
C LEU A 178 -13.81 6.97 -18.38
N VAL A 179 -14.96 7.54 -18.05
CA VAL A 179 -16.23 7.14 -18.68
C VAL A 179 -16.23 7.48 -20.18
N GLN A 180 -15.71 8.64 -20.55
CA GLN A 180 -15.64 9.02 -21.98
C GLN A 180 -14.72 8.08 -22.77
N ASP A 181 -13.53 7.76 -22.22
CA ASP A 181 -12.59 6.84 -22.86
C ASP A 181 -13.23 5.44 -23.08
N GLU A 182 -14.01 4.94 -22.11
CA GLU A 182 -14.74 3.67 -22.25
C GLU A 182 -15.88 3.76 -23.29
N LEU A 183 -16.62 4.87 -23.32
CA LEU A 183 -17.67 5.09 -24.33
C LEU A 183 -17.09 5.16 -25.73
N ASP A 184 -15.96 5.81 -25.90
CA ASP A 184 -15.26 5.91 -27.20
C ASP A 184 -14.80 4.52 -27.68
N ILE A 185 -14.30 3.67 -26.78
CA ILE A 185 -13.94 2.27 -27.08
C ILE A 185 -15.17 1.46 -27.53
N LEU A 186 -16.31 1.69 -26.89
CA LEU A 186 -17.58 1.01 -27.20
C LEU A 186 -18.31 1.60 -28.41
N GLY A 187 -17.79 2.70 -29.01
CA GLY A 187 -18.44 3.41 -30.12
C GLY A 187 -19.77 4.08 -29.75
N MET A 188 -19.95 4.42 -28.46
CA MET A 188 -21.14 5.07 -27.94
C MET A 188 -21.01 6.59 -27.97
N PRO A 189 -22.13 7.33 -28.16
CA PRO A 189 -22.08 8.79 -28.21
C PRO A 189 -21.69 9.41 -26.87
N ASP A 190 -21.13 10.62 -26.97
CA ASP A 190 -20.61 11.44 -25.88
C ASP A 190 -21.62 11.65 -24.72
N PHE A 191 -21.09 11.67 -23.49
CA PHE A 191 -21.84 11.87 -22.23
C PHE A 191 -22.29 13.34 -22.01
N SER A 192 -22.04 14.23 -22.96
CA SER A 192 -22.28 15.67 -22.81
C SER A 192 -23.77 16.06 -22.74
N HIS A 193 -24.68 15.10 -22.85
CA HIS A 193 -26.15 15.35 -22.88
C HIS A 193 -26.94 14.69 -21.73
N LEU A 194 -26.26 14.11 -20.71
CA LEU A 194 -26.82 13.65 -19.44
C LEU A 194 -26.31 14.51 -18.29
#